data_7f1560f9379a20a2d8f16596c0e75401
#
_entry.id   7f1560f9379a20a2d8f16596c0e75401
#
_cell.length_a   1.000
_cell.length_b   1.000
_cell.length_c   1.000
_cell.angle_alpha   90.00
_cell.angle_beta   90.00
_cell.angle_gamma   90.00
#
_symmetry.space_group_name_H-M   'P 1'
#
loop_
_entity.id
_entity.type
_entity.pdbx_description
1 polymer ?
#
loop_
_entity_poly.entity_id
_entity_poly.type
_entity_poly.pdbx_seq_one_letter_code
_entity_poly.pdbx_strand_id
1 'polypeptide(L)'
;MLALLIRFSLRHRGVVVALACLLLADGIQVAMQANLDVFPDFIPPQVTVQTEAPGLAPEQVEVLVTRPLESALAGLGDQESLRSESIQGLSIITMVFTEGTDVFLARQMLSEKLSELGSRLPAY
;
A
#
# COMPACT_ATOMS: atom_id res chain seq x y z
N MET A 1 10.80 -13.10 52.39
CA MET A 1 9.83 -13.07 51.28
C MET A 1 10.10 -14.15 50.23
N LEU A 2 11.35 -14.28 49.73
CA LEU A 2 11.70 -15.29 48.72
C LEU A 2 11.46 -16.74 49.18
N ALA A 3 11.84 -17.08 50.44
CA ALA A 3 11.67 -18.43 51.00
C ALA A 3 10.19 -18.85 51.14
N LEU A 4 9.27 -17.92 51.32
CA LEU A 4 7.83 -18.18 51.38
C LEU A 4 7.27 -18.49 50.01
N LEU A 5 7.72 -17.76 48.98
CA LEU A 5 7.37 -18.01 47.59
C LEU A 5 7.84 -19.39 47.12
N ILE A 6 9.08 -19.77 47.45
CA ILE A 6 9.65 -21.06 47.09
C ILE A 6 8.88 -22.21 47.76
N ARG A 7 8.58 -22.09 49.06
CA ARG A 7 7.79 -23.11 49.79
C ARG A 7 6.37 -23.24 49.25
N PHE A 8 5.73 -22.14 48.91
CA PHE A 8 4.38 -22.14 48.33
C PHE A 8 4.38 -22.81 46.96
N SER A 9 5.35 -22.47 46.13
CA SER A 9 5.51 -23.03 44.77
C SER A 9 5.76 -24.54 44.80
N LEU A 10 6.60 -25.01 45.69
CA LEU A 10 6.90 -26.44 45.87
C LEU A 10 5.73 -27.22 46.44
N ARG A 11 4.96 -26.64 47.36
CA ARG A 11 3.77 -27.25 47.95
C ARG A 11 2.61 -27.41 47.00
N HIS A 12 2.49 -26.46 46.05
CA HIS A 12 1.40 -26.43 45.08
C HIS A 12 1.93 -26.55 43.63
N ARG A 13 2.91 -27.45 43.43
CA ARG A 13 3.56 -27.66 42.12
C ARG A 13 2.57 -27.85 40.96
N GLY A 14 1.44 -28.55 41.22
CA GLY A 14 0.41 -28.76 40.19
C GLY A 14 -0.28 -27.47 39.74
N VAL A 15 -0.56 -26.55 40.69
CA VAL A 15 -1.18 -25.25 40.38
C VAL A 15 -0.22 -24.35 39.60
N VAL A 16 1.06 -24.36 39.98
CA VAL A 16 2.09 -23.57 39.28
C VAL A 16 2.28 -24.07 37.87
N VAL A 17 2.35 -25.38 37.64
CA VAL A 17 2.44 -25.98 36.30
C VAL A 17 1.21 -25.68 35.47
N ALA A 18 0.00 -25.81 36.05
CA ALA A 18 -1.24 -25.48 35.35
C ALA A 18 -1.30 -24.03 34.92
N LEU A 19 -0.88 -23.11 35.80
CA LEU A 19 -0.83 -21.68 35.50
C LEU A 19 0.21 -21.35 34.40
N ALA A 20 1.36 -22.00 34.44
CA ALA A 20 2.40 -21.87 33.44
C ALA A 20 1.93 -22.37 32.05
N CYS A 21 1.24 -23.52 32.01
CA CYS A 21 0.66 -24.05 30.77
C CYS A 21 -0.43 -23.13 30.21
N LEU A 22 -1.25 -22.51 31.06
CA LEU A 22 -2.30 -21.57 30.66
C LEU A 22 -1.68 -20.30 30.06
N LEU A 23 -0.66 -19.74 30.68
CA LEU A 23 0.06 -18.58 30.17
C LEU A 23 0.79 -18.87 28.84
N LEU A 24 1.34 -20.07 28.69
CA LEU A 24 1.96 -20.49 27.43
C LEU A 24 0.94 -20.63 26.31
N ALA A 25 -0.21 -21.23 26.60
CA ALA A 25 -1.28 -21.38 25.62
C ALA A 25 -1.82 -20.02 25.17
N ASP A 26 -2.04 -19.11 26.10
CA ASP A 26 -2.48 -17.75 25.83
C ASP A 26 -1.44 -16.95 25.03
N GLY A 27 -0.17 -17.08 25.39
CA GLY A 27 0.95 -16.45 24.68
C GLY A 27 1.10 -16.95 23.23
N ILE A 28 0.93 -18.25 22.99
CA ILE A 28 0.96 -18.83 21.64
C ILE A 28 -0.23 -18.31 20.80
N GLN A 29 -1.40 -18.24 21.41
CA GLN A 29 -2.61 -17.74 20.71
C GLN A 29 -2.46 -16.26 20.33
N VAL A 30 -1.96 -15.44 21.24
CA VAL A 30 -1.68 -14.02 20.97
C VAL A 30 -0.59 -13.88 19.91
N ALA A 31 0.46 -14.68 19.95
CA ALA A 31 1.54 -14.66 18.95
C ALA A 31 1.05 -15.07 17.55
N MET A 32 0.11 -16.03 17.44
CA MET A 32 -0.49 -16.43 16.19
C MET A 32 -1.46 -15.37 15.60
N GLN A 33 -2.07 -14.56 16.47
CA GLN A 33 -2.97 -13.48 16.07
C GLN A 33 -2.26 -12.14 15.90
N ALA A 34 -1.02 -12.03 16.35
CA ALA A 34 -0.20 -10.86 16.12
C ALA A 34 0.13 -10.77 14.62
N ASN A 35 -0.64 -9.96 13.90
CA ASN A 35 -0.24 -9.47 12.59
C ASN A 35 1.02 -8.65 12.83
N LEU A 36 2.17 -9.24 12.52
CA LEU A 36 3.46 -8.55 12.52
C LEU A 36 3.46 -7.60 11.30
N ASP A 37 2.73 -6.51 11.38
CA ASP A 37 3.00 -5.33 10.57
C ASP A 37 4.30 -4.73 11.11
N VAL A 38 5.42 -5.29 10.63
CA VAL A 38 6.79 -4.93 11.04
C VAL A 38 7.14 -3.50 10.63
N PHE A 39 6.40 -2.95 9.69
CA PHE A 39 6.53 -1.57 9.25
C PHE A 39 5.14 -0.92 9.27
N PRO A 40 4.95 0.15 10.06
CA PRO A 40 3.81 1.01 9.82
C PRO A 40 3.91 1.48 8.37
N ASP A 41 2.86 1.27 7.59
CA ASP A 41 2.76 1.72 6.21
C ASP A 41 2.78 3.26 6.18
N PHE A 42 3.99 3.83 6.26
CA PHE A 42 4.24 5.24 5.94
C PHE A 42 4.26 5.47 4.42
N ILE A 43 3.93 4.44 3.65
CA ILE A 43 3.82 4.58 2.20
C ILE A 43 2.45 5.19 1.91
N PRO A 44 2.39 6.45 1.48
CA PRO A 44 1.12 7.07 1.12
C PRO A 44 0.48 6.25 -0.01
N PRO A 45 -0.86 6.20 -0.07
CA PRO A 45 -1.56 5.50 -1.12
C PRO A 45 -1.15 6.05 -2.48
N GLN A 46 -0.60 5.20 -3.34
CA GLN A 46 -0.14 5.59 -4.67
C GLN A 46 -0.76 4.69 -5.75
N VAL A 47 -1.05 5.29 -6.90
CA VAL A 47 -1.50 4.59 -8.09
C VAL A 47 -0.57 4.91 -9.24
N THR A 48 -0.10 3.88 -9.94
CA THR A 48 0.77 4.02 -11.10
C THR A 48 0.02 3.64 -12.37
N VAL A 49 0.02 4.55 -13.34
CA VAL A 49 -0.53 4.33 -14.68
C VAL A 49 0.63 4.14 -15.64
N GLN A 50 0.59 3.05 -16.40
CA GLN A 50 1.56 2.76 -17.45
C GLN A 50 0.83 2.75 -18.79
N THR A 51 1.33 3.53 -19.74
CA THR A 51 0.78 3.63 -21.10
C THR A 51 1.85 3.29 -22.12
N GLU A 52 1.62 2.24 -22.89
CA GLU A 52 2.53 1.81 -23.93
C GLU A 52 2.34 2.69 -25.18
N ALA A 53 3.46 3.12 -25.77
CA ALA A 53 3.51 3.91 -26.99
C ALA A 53 4.65 3.39 -27.89
N PRO A 54 4.53 2.16 -28.43
CA PRO A 54 5.63 1.49 -29.14
C PRO A 54 6.11 2.31 -30.34
N GLY A 55 7.43 2.37 -30.50
CA GLY A 55 8.05 3.07 -31.63
C GLY A 55 8.29 4.56 -31.44
N LEU A 56 7.83 5.16 -30.35
CA LEU A 56 8.07 6.58 -30.05
C LEU A 56 9.37 6.78 -29.25
N ALA A 57 10.10 7.83 -29.58
CA ALA A 57 11.23 8.31 -28.79
C ALA A 57 10.72 8.94 -27.47
N PRO A 58 11.54 9.01 -26.39
CA PRO A 58 11.11 9.54 -25.10
C PRO A 58 10.49 10.94 -25.18
N GLU A 59 11.05 11.84 -26.00
CA GLU A 59 10.53 13.20 -26.20
C GLU A 59 9.16 13.20 -26.87
N GLN A 60 8.91 12.25 -27.77
CA GLN A 60 7.62 12.09 -28.42
C GLN A 60 6.58 11.50 -27.47
N VAL A 61 6.98 10.53 -26.66
CA VAL A 61 6.13 9.95 -25.61
C VAL A 61 5.71 11.04 -24.62
N GLU A 62 6.64 11.91 -24.23
CA GLU A 62 6.33 13.03 -23.33
C GLU A 62 5.27 13.96 -23.90
N VAL A 63 5.45 14.42 -25.14
CA VAL A 63 4.58 15.42 -25.75
C VAL A 63 3.22 14.84 -26.15
N LEU A 64 3.19 13.63 -26.69
CA LEU A 64 1.99 13.04 -27.28
C LEU A 64 1.17 12.22 -26.29
N VAL A 65 1.79 11.66 -25.26
CA VAL A 65 1.15 10.73 -24.32
C VAL A 65 1.17 11.30 -22.91
N THR A 66 2.35 11.62 -22.38
CA THR A 66 2.50 11.97 -20.96
C THR A 66 1.82 13.29 -20.61
N ARG A 67 2.06 14.36 -21.36
CA ARG A 67 1.46 15.68 -21.10
C ARG A 67 -0.07 15.72 -21.19
N PRO A 68 -0.72 15.11 -22.20
CA PRO A 68 -2.17 15.01 -22.22
C PRO A 68 -2.74 14.24 -21.03
N LEU A 69 -2.09 13.12 -20.64
CA LEU A 69 -2.47 12.34 -19.47
C LEU A 69 -2.29 13.12 -18.17
N GLU A 70 -1.14 13.79 -17.99
CA GLU A 70 -0.91 14.66 -16.82
C GLU A 70 -1.98 15.75 -16.69
N SER A 71 -2.29 16.43 -17.78
CA SER A 71 -3.29 17.50 -17.78
C SER A 71 -4.67 17.01 -17.40
N ALA A 72 -5.02 15.79 -17.77
CA ALA A 72 -6.30 15.18 -17.46
C ALA A 72 -6.36 14.61 -16.03
N LEU A 73 -5.24 14.16 -15.53
CA LEU A 73 -5.11 13.56 -14.19
C LEU A 73 -4.82 14.59 -13.10
N ALA A 74 -4.28 15.76 -13.45
CA ALA A 74 -3.94 16.83 -12.49
C ALA A 74 -5.14 17.47 -11.78
N GLY A 75 -6.37 17.11 -12.11
CA GLY A 75 -7.59 17.64 -11.50
C GLY A 75 -8.32 16.64 -10.58
N LEU A 76 -7.71 15.51 -10.28
CA LEU A 76 -8.31 14.54 -9.37
C LEU A 76 -8.21 15.03 -7.92
N GLY A 77 -9.32 14.94 -7.19
CA GLY A 77 -9.36 15.31 -5.76
C GLY A 77 -8.43 14.43 -4.94
N ASP A 78 -7.99 14.96 -3.79
CA ASP A 78 -7.14 14.27 -2.82
C ASP A 78 -5.75 13.85 -3.33
N GLN A 79 -5.31 14.41 -4.48
CA GLN A 79 -3.99 14.19 -5.04
C GLN A 79 -2.97 15.10 -4.34
N GLU A 80 -1.96 14.50 -3.70
CA GLU A 80 -0.86 15.22 -3.06
C GLU A 80 0.26 15.54 -4.05
N SER A 81 0.63 14.58 -4.90
CA SER A 81 1.64 14.77 -5.93
C SER A 81 1.40 13.88 -7.14
N LEU A 82 1.84 14.38 -8.32
CA LEU A 82 1.86 13.66 -9.57
C LEU A 82 3.30 13.69 -10.09
N ARG A 83 3.82 12.53 -10.43
CA ARG A 83 5.14 12.36 -11.01
C ARG A 83 5.04 11.52 -12.26
N SER A 84 5.65 11.98 -13.34
CA SER A 84 5.69 11.27 -14.62
C SER A 84 7.11 10.95 -15.05
N GLU A 85 7.26 9.87 -15.76
CA GLU A 85 8.49 9.44 -16.38
C GLU A 85 8.19 8.95 -17.80
N SER A 86 8.91 9.50 -18.79
CA SER A 86 8.77 9.14 -20.20
C SER A 86 10.03 8.43 -20.66
N ILE A 87 9.87 7.18 -21.04
CA ILE A 87 10.96 6.37 -21.60
C ILE A 87 10.59 5.93 -23.01
N GLN A 88 11.51 5.29 -23.72
CA GLN A 88 11.25 4.85 -25.08
C GLN A 88 10.09 3.85 -25.11
N GLY A 89 9.02 4.24 -25.79
CA GLY A 89 7.82 3.41 -25.97
C GLY A 89 6.94 3.24 -24.75
N LEU A 90 7.20 3.97 -23.62
CA LEU A 90 6.41 3.83 -22.41
C LEU A 90 6.32 5.15 -21.62
N SER A 91 5.13 5.48 -21.17
CA SER A 91 4.85 6.55 -20.22
C SER A 91 4.42 5.96 -18.88
N ILE A 92 5.04 6.40 -17.80
CA ILE A 92 4.73 5.99 -16.43
C ILE A 92 4.31 7.23 -15.64
N ILE A 93 3.11 7.21 -15.09
CA ILE A 93 2.58 8.30 -14.26
C ILE A 93 2.26 7.72 -12.89
N THR A 94 2.93 8.23 -11.86
CA THR A 94 2.70 7.84 -10.46
C THR A 94 1.99 8.99 -9.75
N MET A 95 0.82 8.70 -9.21
CA MET A 95 0.04 9.62 -8.39
C MET A 95 0.09 9.16 -6.95
N VAL A 96 0.39 10.10 -6.06
CA VAL A 96 0.35 9.92 -4.62
C VAL A 96 -0.86 10.66 -4.09
N PHE A 97 -1.67 9.98 -3.31
CA PHE A 97 -2.87 10.51 -2.68
C PHE A 97 -2.64 10.80 -1.20
N THR A 98 -3.45 11.68 -0.63
CA THR A 98 -3.41 12.01 0.79
C THR A 98 -3.70 10.79 1.66
N GLU A 99 -3.07 10.71 2.83
CA GLU A 99 -3.32 9.65 3.81
C GLU A 99 -4.80 9.53 4.13
N GLY A 100 -5.31 8.28 4.11
CA GLY A 100 -6.72 7.99 4.35
C GLY A 100 -7.59 7.94 3.10
N THR A 101 -7.06 8.25 1.92
CA THR A 101 -7.79 8.08 0.66
C THR A 101 -7.98 6.60 0.34
N ASP A 102 -9.22 6.21 0.00
CA ASP A 102 -9.52 4.85 -0.41
C ASP A 102 -8.91 4.58 -1.80
N VAL A 103 -7.91 3.69 -1.84
CA VAL A 103 -7.21 3.30 -3.06
C VAL A 103 -8.15 2.72 -4.13
N PHE A 104 -9.23 2.03 -3.70
CA PHE A 104 -10.22 1.49 -4.64
C PHE A 104 -11.01 2.60 -5.31
N LEU A 105 -11.43 3.60 -4.56
CA LEU A 105 -12.13 4.77 -5.08
C LEU A 105 -11.23 5.57 -6.02
N ALA A 106 -9.97 5.79 -5.63
CA ALA A 106 -8.97 6.46 -6.45
C ALA A 106 -8.74 5.72 -7.78
N ARG A 107 -8.61 4.40 -7.77
CA ARG A 107 -8.49 3.57 -8.98
C ARG A 107 -9.72 3.64 -9.86
N GLN A 108 -10.92 3.64 -9.28
CA GLN A 108 -12.16 3.74 -10.03
C GLN A 108 -12.27 5.08 -10.74
N MET A 109 -12.04 6.20 -10.04
CA MET A 109 -12.02 7.54 -10.63
C MET A 109 -10.99 7.66 -11.75
N LEU A 110 -9.82 7.07 -11.54
CA LEU A 110 -8.76 7.05 -12.53
C LEU A 110 -9.14 6.25 -13.78
N SER A 111 -9.71 5.05 -13.58
CA SER A 111 -10.18 4.20 -14.69
C SER A 111 -11.26 4.89 -15.52
N GLU A 112 -12.17 5.62 -14.88
CA GLU A 112 -13.22 6.37 -15.52
C GLU A 112 -12.64 7.52 -16.37
N LYS A 113 -11.69 8.27 -15.80
CA LYS A 113 -10.98 9.34 -16.52
C LYS A 113 -10.13 8.82 -17.69
N LEU A 114 -9.44 7.71 -17.51
CA LEU A 114 -8.67 7.08 -18.59
C LEU A 114 -9.57 6.55 -19.70
N SER A 115 -10.74 6.01 -19.38
CA SER A 115 -11.72 5.56 -20.35
C SER A 115 -12.26 6.73 -21.21
N GLU A 116 -12.49 7.89 -20.58
CA GLU A 116 -12.89 9.11 -21.27
C GLU A 116 -11.78 9.61 -22.21
N LEU A 117 -10.52 9.53 -21.77
CA LEU A 117 -9.36 9.93 -22.56
C LEU A 117 -9.00 8.93 -23.67
N GLY A 118 -9.21 7.63 -23.45
CA GLY A 118 -8.93 6.60 -24.45
C GLY A 118 -9.66 6.82 -25.78
N SER A 119 -10.78 7.53 -25.75
CA SER A 119 -11.51 7.95 -26.96
C SER A 119 -10.88 9.17 -27.66
N ARG A 120 -9.95 9.88 -27.00
CA ARG A 120 -9.30 11.11 -27.50
C ARG A 120 -7.82 10.92 -27.80
N LEU A 121 -7.22 9.85 -27.31
CA LEU A 121 -5.83 9.52 -27.66
C LEU A 121 -5.79 8.93 -29.06
N PRO A 122 -4.84 9.36 -29.92
CA PRO A 122 -4.67 8.76 -31.22
C PRO A 122 -4.32 7.28 -31.07
N ALA A 123 -5.01 6.42 -31.82
CA ALA A 123 -4.68 4.98 -31.88
C ALA A 123 -3.34 4.83 -32.60
N TYR A 124 -2.35 4.28 -31.90
CA TYR A 124 -1.03 3.92 -32.45
C TYR A 124 -0.98 2.43 -32.74
#